data_475f481978a3aef9ffc09869ba1a0123
#
_entry.id   475f481978a3aef9ffc09869ba1a0123
#
_cell.length_a   1.000
_cell.length_b   1.000
_cell.length_c   1.000
_cell.angle_alpha   90.00
_cell.angle_beta   90.00
_cell.angle_gamma   90.00
#
_symmetry.space_group_name_H-M   'P 1'
#
loop_
_entity.id
_entity.type
_entity.pdbx_description
1 polymer ?
#
loop_
_entity_poly.entity_id
_entity_poly.type
_entity_poly.pdbx_seq_one_letter_code
_entity_poly.pdbx_strand_id
1 'polypeptide(L)'
;MTAVRYDVLGLGNAIVDVITRADDAFLVAHDMRKGGMALIDEARAAQVYDAMGPAVEISGGSAANTIVGVAGFGARAAFVGKIKDDQLGAAFAHDIRAAGVDFDTPPAADGPSTGRC
;
A
#
# COMPACT_ATOMS: atom_id res chain seq x y z
N MET A 1 24.71 -20.63 18.23
CA MET A 1 24.14 -19.26 17.99
C MET A 1 23.52 -19.20 16.62
N THR A 2 22.26 -18.82 16.53
CA THR A 2 21.59 -18.64 15.24
C THR A 2 22.02 -17.31 14.64
N ALA A 3 22.39 -17.32 13.35
CA ALA A 3 22.73 -16.07 12.65
C ALA A 3 21.51 -15.14 12.56
N VAL A 4 21.71 -13.86 12.76
CA VAL A 4 20.68 -12.84 12.55
C VAL A 4 20.38 -12.74 11.06
N ARG A 5 19.13 -12.99 10.70
CA ARG A 5 18.69 -12.96 9.29
C ARG A 5 18.44 -11.54 8.80
N TYR A 6 17.80 -10.72 9.64
CA TYR A 6 17.45 -9.34 9.33
C TYR A 6 18.02 -8.37 10.36
N ASP A 7 18.38 -7.19 9.91
CA ASP A 7 18.79 -6.09 10.79
C ASP A 7 17.54 -5.37 11.32
N VAL A 8 16.50 -5.28 10.52
CA VAL A 8 15.21 -4.68 10.90
C VAL A 8 14.06 -5.50 10.33
N LEU A 9 13.06 -5.75 11.17
CA LEU A 9 11.77 -6.32 10.79
C LEU A 9 10.67 -5.29 11.10
N GLY A 10 9.93 -4.86 10.09
CA GLY A 10 8.78 -3.97 10.25
C GLY A 10 7.47 -4.74 10.25
N LEU A 11 6.56 -4.34 11.13
CA LEU A 11 5.17 -4.77 11.13
C LEU A 11 4.28 -3.55 10.92
N GLY A 12 3.32 -3.65 10.01
CA GLY A 12 2.39 -2.55 9.77
C GLY A 12 1.34 -2.86 8.73
N ASN A 13 0.59 -1.85 8.36
CA ASN A 13 -0.42 -1.96 7.33
C ASN A 13 0.24 -1.91 5.95
N ALA A 14 -0.04 -2.92 5.14
CA ALA A 14 0.28 -2.89 3.72
C ALA A 14 -0.76 -2.02 3.00
N ILE A 15 -0.32 -0.91 2.45
CA ILE A 15 -1.19 0.09 1.79
C ILE A 15 -0.63 0.37 0.40
N VAL A 16 -1.52 0.48 -0.57
CA VAL A 16 -1.18 0.95 -1.91
C VAL A 16 -1.70 2.37 -2.10
N ASP A 17 -0.82 3.28 -2.43
CA ASP A 17 -1.19 4.63 -2.82
C ASP A 17 -1.69 4.62 -4.27
N VAL A 18 -2.91 5.11 -4.49
CA VAL A 18 -3.55 5.23 -5.80
C VAL A 18 -3.66 6.71 -6.13
N ILE A 19 -2.86 7.16 -7.07
CA ILE A 19 -2.71 8.59 -7.36
C ILE A 19 -3.23 8.88 -8.77
N THR A 20 -4.19 9.78 -8.88
CA THR A 20 -4.69 10.27 -10.16
C THR A 20 -4.79 11.80 -10.16
N ARG A 21 -4.85 12.38 -11.35
CA ARG A 21 -5.18 13.80 -11.53
C ARG A 21 -6.68 13.94 -11.73
N ALA A 22 -7.29 14.85 -10.99
CA ALA A 22 -8.70 15.16 -11.08
C ALA A 22 -8.91 16.67 -11.01
N ASP A 23 -10.03 17.13 -11.56
CA ASP A 23 -10.47 18.52 -11.45
C ASP A 23 -11.37 18.72 -10.21
N ASP A 24 -11.72 19.97 -9.94
CA ASP A 24 -12.57 20.30 -8.81
C ASP A 24 -14.00 19.73 -8.97
N ALA A 25 -14.47 19.52 -10.21
CA ALA A 25 -15.78 18.92 -10.46
C ALA A 25 -15.82 17.45 -10.01
N PHE A 26 -14.74 16.70 -10.20
CA PHE A 26 -14.62 15.34 -9.68
C PHE A 26 -14.73 15.31 -8.14
N LEU A 27 -14.06 16.24 -7.46
CA LEU A 27 -14.09 16.32 -6.00
C LEU A 27 -15.52 16.59 -5.50
N VAL A 28 -16.23 17.52 -6.14
CA VAL A 28 -17.62 17.85 -5.80
C VAL A 28 -18.54 16.65 -6.06
N ALA A 29 -18.41 16.00 -7.22
CA ALA A 29 -19.24 14.84 -7.57
C ALA A 29 -19.05 13.65 -6.60
N HIS A 30 -17.91 13.55 -5.98
CA HIS A 30 -17.57 12.48 -5.04
C HIS A 30 -17.51 12.95 -3.58
N ASP A 31 -18.08 14.11 -3.26
CA ASP A 31 -18.12 14.67 -1.90
C ASP A 31 -16.75 14.64 -1.20
N MET A 32 -15.74 15.09 -1.93
CA MET A 32 -14.37 15.17 -1.47
C MET A 32 -13.96 16.63 -1.20
N ARG A 33 -13.37 16.87 -0.05
CA ARG A 33 -12.84 18.19 0.29
C ARG A 33 -11.43 18.36 -0.25
N LYS A 34 -11.19 19.37 -1.07
CA LYS A 34 -9.85 19.73 -1.55
C LYS A 34 -8.90 20.03 -0.39
N GLY A 35 -7.73 19.41 -0.41
CA GLY A 35 -6.74 19.55 0.65
C GLY A 35 -7.09 18.85 1.95
N GLY A 36 -8.17 18.08 1.98
CA GLY A 36 -8.58 17.29 3.12
C GLY A 36 -8.22 15.80 2.99
N MET A 37 -8.27 15.10 4.10
CA MET A 37 -8.20 13.65 4.18
C MET A 37 -9.45 13.12 4.87
N ALA A 38 -10.02 12.04 4.36
CA ALA A 38 -11.15 11.36 4.97
C ALA A 38 -10.95 9.85 4.95
N LEU A 39 -11.30 9.21 6.06
CA LEU A 39 -11.40 7.75 6.10
C LEU A 39 -12.70 7.32 5.43
N ILE A 40 -12.61 6.38 4.52
CA ILE A 40 -13.76 5.83 3.81
C ILE A 40 -13.75 4.31 3.94
N ASP A 41 -14.94 3.72 3.79
CA ASP A 41 -15.07 2.26 3.80
C ASP A 41 -14.67 1.64 2.44
N GLU A 42 -14.62 0.32 2.40
CA GLU A 42 -14.20 -0.44 1.21
C GLU A 42 -15.14 -0.19 0.02
N ALA A 43 -16.44 -0.11 0.24
CA ALA A 43 -17.41 0.12 -0.83
C ALA A 43 -17.24 1.51 -1.44
N ARG A 44 -17.05 2.52 -0.61
CA ARG A 44 -16.78 3.89 -1.05
C ARG A 44 -15.45 3.98 -1.78
N ALA A 45 -14.42 3.31 -1.28
CA ALA A 45 -13.11 3.27 -1.93
C ALA A 45 -13.19 2.65 -3.33
N ALA A 46 -13.97 1.58 -3.49
CA ALA A 46 -14.20 0.97 -4.80
C ALA A 46 -14.91 1.92 -5.76
N GLN A 47 -15.96 2.62 -5.31
CA GLN A 47 -16.68 3.60 -6.13
C GLN A 47 -15.77 4.73 -6.63
N VAL A 48 -14.94 5.27 -5.74
CA VAL A 48 -13.99 6.34 -6.11
C VAL A 48 -12.95 5.81 -7.09
N TYR A 49 -12.42 4.64 -6.84
CA TYR A 49 -11.43 3.99 -7.72
C TYR A 49 -11.99 3.77 -9.13
N ASP A 50 -13.20 3.25 -9.25
CA ASP A 50 -13.86 3.00 -10.54
C ASP A 50 -14.14 4.29 -11.31
N ALA A 51 -14.34 5.40 -10.60
CA ALA A 51 -14.57 6.71 -11.21
C ALA A 51 -13.27 7.45 -11.60
N MET A 52 -12.12 7.01 -11.08
CA MET A 52 -10.83 7.61 -11.43
C MET A 52 -10.49 7.37 -12.89
N GLY A 53 -9.80 8.34 -13.51
CA GLY A 53 -9.09 8.14 -14.76
C GLY A 53 -7.81 7.31 -14.55
N PRO A 54 -6.86 7.38 -15.49
CA PRO A 54 -5.58 6.69 -15.35
C PRO A 54 -4.90 7.06 -14.04
N ALA A 55 -4.49 6.04 -13.29
CA ALA A 55 -3.90 6.20 -11.96
C ALA A 55 -2.55 5.49 -11.87
N VAL A 56 -1.70 6.00 -10.99
CA VAL A 56 -0.46 5.35 -10.58
C VAL A 56 -0.73 4.61 -9.28
N GLU A 57 -0.40 3.33 -9.24
CA GLU A 57 -0.50 2.47 -8.07
C GLU A 57 0.92 2.14 -7.59
N ILE A 58 1.23 2.51 -6.35
CA ILE A 58 2.56 2.30 -5.77
C ILE A 58 2.42 1.89 -4.30
N SER A 59 3.28 0.97 -3.85
CA SER A 59 3.29 0.58 -2.45
C SER A 59 3.57 1.77 -1.53
N GLY A 60 2.85 1.83 -0.41
CA GLY A 60 2.94 2.89 0.57
C GLY A 60 2.76 2.36 1.99
N GLY A 61 2.35 3.25 2.88
CA GLY A 61 2.22 2.98 4.31
C GLY A 61 3.48 3.35 5.08
N SER A 62 3.31 3.94 6.26
CA SER A 62 4.43 4.53 7.01
C SER A 62 5.49 3.50 7.43
N ALA A 63 5.07 2.35 7.95
CA ALA A 63 6.02 1.29 8.34
C ALA A 63 6.71 0.68 7.10
N ALA A 64 5.96 0.38 6.05
CA ALA A 64 6.52 -0.18 4.82
C ALA A 64 7.52 0.79 4.16
N ASN A 65 7.19 2.07 4.06
CA ASN A 65 8.10 3.08 3.52
C ASN A 65 9.37 3.24 4.36
N THR A 66 9.26 3.14 5.67
CA THR A 66 10.42 3.15 6.57
C THR A 66 11.33 1.95 6.30
N ILE A 67 10.77 0.76 6.14
CA ILE A 67 11.55 -0.46 5.86
C ILE A 67 12.20 -0.42 4.48
N VAL A 68 11.50 0.13 3.48
CA VAL A 68 12.08 0.39 2.15
C VAL A 68 13.29 1.34 2.26
N GLY A 69 13.18 2.40 3.08
CA GLY A 69 14.29 3.30 3.35
C GLY A 69 15.48 2.59 4.00
N VAL A 70 15.22 1.73 4.99
CA VAL A 70 16.26 0.93 5.65
C VAL A 70 16.98 0.02 4.66
N ALA A 71 16.24 -0.66 3.78
CA ALA A 71 16.83 -1.48 2.72
C ALA A 71 17.65 -0.64 1.73
N GLY A 72 17.17 0.56 1.40
CA GLY A 72 17.88 1.51 0.54
C GLY A 72 19.23 1.97 1.09
N PHE A 73 19.39 1.96 2.41
CA PHE A 73 20.67 2.21 3.08
C PHE A 73 21.59 0.97 3.18
N GLY A 74 21.16 -0.16 2.62
CA GLY A 74 21.96 -1.38 2.54
C GLY A 74 21.78 -2.36 3.68
N ALA A 75 20.85 -2.16 4.59
CA ALA A 75 20.53 -3.10 5.65
C ALA A 75 19.63 -4.23 5.14
N ARG A 76 19.70 -5.39 5.82
CA ARG A 76 18.80 -6.52 5.56
C ARG A 76 17.47 -6.25 6.25
N ALA A 77 16.44 -6.02 5.47
CA ALA A 77 15.14 -5.59 5.95
C ALA A 77 14.03 -6.54 5.51
N ALA A 78 13.06 -6.74 6.39
CA ALA A 78 11.85 -7.51 6.11
C ALA A 78 10.61 -6.76 6.60
N PHE A 79 9.49 -7.01 5.95
CA PHE A 79 8.20 -6.43 6.31
C PHE A 79 7.13 -7.50 6.44
N VAL A 80 6.26 -7.35 7.42
CA VAL A 80 5.08 -8.18 7.63
C VAL A 80 3.86 -7.28 7.65
N GLY A 81 2.92 -7.54 6.75
CA GLY A 81 1.66 -6.82 6.65
C GLY A 81 0.65 -7.62 5.84
N LYS A 82 -0.63 -7.43 6.14
CA LYS A 82 -1.70 -8.17 5.46
C LYS A 82 -1.97 -7.57 4.08
N ILE A 83 -1.93 -8.42 3.06
CA ILE A 83 -2.51 -8.15 1.74
C ILE A 83 -3.59 -9.19 1.43
N LYS A 84 -4.52 -8.87 0.55
CA LYS A 84 -5.44 -9.83 -0.03
C LYS A 84 -4.90 -10.32 -1.38
N ASP A 85 -5.39 -11.47 -1.82
CA ASP A 85 -5.17 -11.96 -3.18
C ASP A 85 -6.03 -11.15 -4.17
N ASP A 86 -5.60 -9.92 -4.41
CA ASP A 86 -6.21 -8.95 -5.31
C ASP A 86 -5.13 -8.14 -6.06
N GLN A 87 -5.56 -7.29 -6.99
CA GLN A 87 -4.66 -6.50 -7.82
C GLN A 87 -3.72 -5.62 -6.99
N LEU A 88 -4.25 -4.94 -5.96
CA LEU A 88 -3.44 -4.05 -5.12
C LEU A 88 -2.48 -4.85 -4.23
N GLY A 89 -2.88 -6.03 -3.76
CA GLY A 89 -2.00 -6.94 -3.04
C GLY A 89 -0.81 -7.39 -3.89
N ALA A 90 -1.06 -7.73 -5.15
CA ALA A 90 0.00 -8.07 -6.10
C ALA A 90 0.94 -6.89 -6.35
N ALA A 91 0.39 -5.69 -6.53
CA ALA A 91 1.18 -4.46 -6.71
C ALA A 91 2.06 -4.17 -5.49
N PHE A 92 1.50 -4.26 -4.28
CA PHE A 92 2.26 -4.07 -3.04
C PHE A 92 3.42 -5.05 -2.93
N ALA A 93 3.15 -6.35 -3.10
CA ALA A 93 4.18 -7.40 -2.99
C ALA A 93 5.29 -7.21 -4.02
N HIS A 94 4.94 -6.90 -5.25
CA HIS A 94 5.92 -6.62 -6.31
C HIS A 94 6.81 -5.44 -5.96
N ASP A 95 6.23 -4.32 -5.57
CA ASP A 95 6.97 -3.08 -5.32
C ASP A 95 7.91 -3.20 -4.13
N ILE A 96 7.43 -3.76 -3.01
CA ILE A 96 8.26 -3.86 -1.80
C ILE A 96 9.42 -4.82 -1.98
N ARG A 97 9.21 -5.92 -2.72
CA ARG A 97 10.28 -6.86 -3.08
C ARG A 97 11.27 -6.24 -4.05
N ALA A 98 10.79 -5.49 -5.04
CA ALA A 98 11.64 -4.77 -5.98
C ALA A 98 12.51 -3.70 -5.29
N ALA A 99 12.07 -3.15 -4.18
CA ALA A 99 12.84 -2.24 -3.33
C ALA A 99 13.90 -2.93 -2.45
N GLY A 100 14.00 -4.25 -2.50
CA GLY A 100 15.00 -5.02 -1.75
C GLY A 100 14.57 -5.44 -0.35
N VAL A 101 13.27 -5.38 -0.05
CA VAL A 101 12.70 -5.83 1.23
C VAL A 101 12.18 -7.26 1.10
N ASP A 102 12.52 -8.13 2.05
CA ASP A 102 11.91 -9.46 2.13
C ASP A 102 10.45 -9.33 2.60
N PHE A 103 9.54 -9.81 1.79
CA PHE A 103 8.11 -9.82 2.07
C PHE A 103 7.51 -11.17 1.69
N ASP A 104 7.23 -11.99 2.70
CA ASP A 104 6.77 -13.37 2.54
C ASP A 104 5.37 -13.59 3.09
N THR A 105 4.65 -12.54 3.50
CA THR A 105 3.27 -12.67 4.00
C THR A 105 2.39 -13.26 2.90
N PRO A 106 1.75 -14.43 3.14
CA PRO A 106 0.84 -15.00 2.15
C PRO A 106 -0.38 -14.09 1.94
N PRO A 107 -0.83 -13.88 0.70
CA PRO A 107 -2.07 -13.15 0.46
C PRO A 107 -3.26 -13.84 1.10
N ALA A 108 -4.14 -13.08 1.76
CA ALA A 108 -5.37 -13.61 2.30
C ALA A 108 -6.35 -13.94 1.17
N ALA A 109 -6.95 -15.14 1.21
CA ALA A 109 -7.93 -15.59 0.21
C ALA A 109 -9.26 -14.87 0.35
N ASP A 110 -9.63 -14.49 1.57
CA ASP A 110 -10.90 -13.87 1.93
C ASP A 110 -10.71 -12.66 2.83
N GLY A 111 -11.82 -11.99 3.15
CA GLY A 111 -11.83 -10.79 3.97
C GLY A 111 -11.68 -9.51 3.17
N PRO A 112 -11.44 -8.37 3.84
CA PRO A 112 -11.35 -7.07 3.20
C PRO A 112 -10.24 -7.00 2.16
N SER A 113 -10.42 -6.14 1.15
CA SER A 113 -9.40 -5.84 0.13
C SER A 113 -8.12 -5.29 0.73
N THR A 114 -7.03 -5.37 -0.03
CA THR A 114 -5.77 -4.71 0.33
C THR A 114 -6.01 -3.22 0.58
N GLY A 115 -5.40 -2.68 1.62
CA GLY A 115 -5.52 -1.28 1.99
C GLY A 115 -5.06 -0.35 0.87
N ARG A 116 -5.81 0.74 0.67
CA ARG A 116 -5.48 1.76 -0.35
C ARG A 116 -5.64 3.17 0.20
N CYS A 117 -4.84 4.07 -0.31
CA CYS A 117 -4.90 5.49 -0.04
C CYS A 117 -4.99 6.27 -1.36
#